data_252edc7c58bb37dc1d07538e55ae7802
#
_entry.id   252edc7c58bb37dc1d07538e55ae7802
#
_cell.length_a   1.000
_cell.length_b   1.000
_cell.length_c   1.000
_cell.angle_alpha   90.00
_cell.angle_beta   90.00
_cell.angle_gamma   90.00
#
_symmetry.space_group_name_H-M   'P 1'
#
loop_
_entity.id
_entity.type
_entity.pdbx_description
1 polymer ?
#
loop_
_entity_poly.entity_id
_entity_poly.type
_entity_poly.pdbx_seq_one_letter_code
_entity_poly.pdbx_strand_id
1 'polypeptide(L)'
;NKKNDYIPVEVHWSEVPGRDQKWKEDTIRNTSEEQFSQEFECEFLGSVDTLISPAKIKNTVYIDPLQSKGGLRMFKRPDKDRLYVCTVDVARGTNKDYSAFIIFDVTKIGDKINYEVVATYKNNEVKPFVFPNIVAQTCKAYNEAHVLVEVNDLGQAISEAMHYELEYPNILMTTQKGRAGQILGAMFSGRGTSLGIRMTKQIKKVGCAN
;
A
#
# COMPACT_ATOMS: atom_id res chain seq x y z
N ASN A 1 -23.41 7.14 6.98
CA ASN A 1 -24.06 7.06 5.64
C ASN A 1 -25.16 8.09 5.57
N LYS A 2 -24.90 9.28 5.00
CA LYS A 2 -25.97 10.16 4.56
C LYS A 2 -26.62 9.46 3.36
N LYS A 3 -27.84 8.99 3.52
CA LYS A 3 -28.70 8.61 2.39
C LYS A 3 -28.92 9.88 1.58
N ASN A 4 -28.45 9.90 0.34
CA ASN A 4 -28.87 10.95 -0.61
C ASN A 4 -30.21 10.53 -1.21
N ASP A 5 -30.96 11.52 -1.73
CA ASP A 5 -32.27 11.29 -2.31
C ASP A 5 -32.21 10.83 -3.78
N TYR A 6 -31.00 10.48 -4.27
CA TYR A 6 -30.80 9.99 -5.63
C TYR A 6 -31.11 8.51 -5.72
N ILE A 7 -31.92 8.14 -6.70
CA ILE A 7 -32.20 6.75 -7.06
C ILE A 7 -31.21 6.39 -8.17
N PRO A 8 -30.29 5.43 -7.95
CA PRO A 8 -29.39 4.97 -8.99
C PRO A 8 -30.19 4.26 -10.10
N VAL A 9 -29.96 4.63 -11.35
CA VAL A 9 -30.49 3.96 -12.52
C VAL A 9 -29.31 3.41 -13.29
N GLU A 10 -29.31 2.11 -13.51
CA GLU A 10 -28.31 1.40 -14.31
C GLU A 10 -28.98 0.92 -15.60
N VAL A 11 -28.36 1.23 -16.75
CA VAL A 11 -28.84 0.82 -18.07
C VAL A 11 -27.67 0.19 -18.82
N HIS A 12 -27.66 -1.13 -18.88
CA HIS A 12 -26.66 -1.86 -19.63
C HIS A 12 -26.86 -1.71 -21.13
N TRP A 13 -25.78 -1.70 -21.92
CA TRP A 13 -25.85 -1.46 -23.37
C TRP A 13 -26.79 -2.41 -24.09
N SER A 14 -26.92 -3.67 -23.67
CA SER A 14 -27.79 -4.67 -24.26
C SER A 14 -29.28 -4.41 -24.05
N GLU A 15 -29.63 -3.51 -23.14
CA GLU A 15 -31.04 -3.10 -22.89
C GLU A 15 -31.46 -1.95 -23.79
N VAL A 16 -30.52 -1.34 -24.50
CA VAL A 16 -30.79 -0.22 -25.39
C VAL A 16 -31.16 -0.74 -26.80
N PRO A 17 -32.35 -0.43 -27.31
CA PRO A 17 -32.76 -0.86 -28.62
C PRO A 17 -31.77 -0.45 -29.72
N GLY A 18 -31.47 -1.40 -30.63
CA GLY A 18 -30.54 -1.18 -31.75
C GLY A 18 -29.06 -1.40 -31.42
N ARG A 19 -28.72 -1.76 -30.17
CA ARG A 19 -27.36 -2.17 -29.77
C ARG A 19 -27.28 -3.68 -29.68
N ASP A 20 -26.73 -4.28 -30.72
CA ASP A 20 -26.48 -5.72 -30.82
C ASP A 20 -24.98 -6.05 -30.63
N GLN A 21 -24.64 -7.32 -30.75
CA GLN A 21 -23.25 -7.78 -30.60
C GLN A 21 -22.30 -7.14 -31.62
N LYS A 22 -22.80 -6.89 -32.85
CA LYS A 22 -22.02 -6.22 -33.90
C LYS A 22 -21.72 -4.77 -33.51
N TRP A 23 -22.72 -4.06 -32.98
CA TRP A 23 -22.54 -2.71 -32.44
C TRP A 23 -21.48 -2.70 -31.34
N LYS A 24 -21.48 -3.69 -30.40
CA LYS A 24 -20.46 -3.82 -29.35
C LYS A 24 -19.06 -3.95 -29.95
N GLU A 25 -18.88 -4.90 -30.90
CA GLU A 25 -17.58 -5.13 -31.53
C GLU A 25 -17.06 -3.93 -32.32
N ASP A 26 -17.93 -3.22 -33.01
CA ASP A 26 -17.59 -2.02 -33.75
C ASP A 26 -17.23 -0.86 -32.80
N THR A 27 -17.93 -0.74 -31.67
CA THR A 27 -17.64 0.29 -30.65
C THR A 27 -16.30 0.02 -29.97
N ILE A 28 -16.02 -1.22 -29.56
CA ILE A 28 -14.72 -1.62 -28.98
C ILE A 28 -13.57 -1.35 -29.96
N ARG A 29 -13.76 -1.64 -31.26
CA ARG A 29 -12.74 -1.40 -32.31
C ARG A 29 -12.42 0.09 -32.46
N ASN A 30 -13.41 0.94 -32.31
CA ASN A 30 -13.26 2.40 -32.44
C ASN A 30 -12.83 3.12 -31.16
N THR A 31 -12.90 2.44 -30.00
CA THR A 31 -12.51 2.98 -28.69
C THR A 31 -11.46 2.09 -28.02
N SER A 32 -11.84 1.41 -26.97
CA SER A 32 -11.09 0.32 -26.33
C SER A 32 -12.06 -0.52 -25.52
N GLU A 33 -11.64 -1.74 -25.17
CA GLU A 33 -12.41 -2.63 -24.31
C GLU A 33 -12.64 -2.01 -22.92
N GLU A 34 -11.63 -1.32 -22.39
CA GLU A 34 -11.70 -0.63 -21.09
C GLU A 34 -12.72 0.53 -21.12
N GLN A 35 -12.70 1.33 -22.20
CA GLN A 35 -13.65 2.44 -22.36
C GLN A 35 -15.06 1.92 -22.59
N PHE A 36 -15.22 0.84 -23.34
CA PHE A 36 -16.51 0.20 -23.57
C PHE A 36 -17.12 -0.30 -22.26
N SER A 37 -16.36 -1.01 -21.44
CA SER A 37 -16.82 -1.53 -20.15
C SER A 37 -17.22 -0.40 -19.20
N GLN A 38 -16.48 0.70 -19.19
CA GLN A 38 -16.78 1.85 -18.34
C GLN A 38 -18.05 2.61 -18.77
N GLU A 39 -18.23 2.82 -20.07
CA GLU A 39 -19.31 3.69 -20.56
C GLU A 39 -20.61 2.93 -20.85
N PHE A 40 -20.51 1.64 -21.20
CA PHE A 40 -21.65 0.89 -21.70
C PHE A 40 -21.99 -0.38 -20.92
N GLU A 41 -21.04 -0.99 -20.21
CA GLU A 41 -21.31 -2.16 -19.35
C GLU A 41 -21.61 -1.76 -17.89
N CYS A 42 -21.78 -0.47 -17.63
CA CYS A 42 -22.02 0.06 -16.28
C CYS A 42 -20.94 -0.36 -15.27
N GLU A 43 -19.77 -0.75 -15.73
CA GLU A 43 -18.67 -1.10 -14.85
C GLU A 43 -18.00 0.16 -14.32
N PHE A 44 -18.14 0.41 -13.02
CA PHE A 44 -17.44 1.51 -12.36
C PHE A 44 -15.97 1.12 -12.16
N LEU A 45 -15.17 1.32 -13.20
CA LEU A 45 -13.75 0.93 -13.21
C LEU A 45 -12.83 1.88 -12.41
N GLY A 46 -13.38 2.87 -11.72
CA GLY A 46 -12.58 3.90 -11.05
C GLY A 46 -11.95 4.90 -12.03
N SER A 47 -10.97 5.68 -11.61
CA SER A 47 -10.31 6.62 -12.51
C SER A 47 -9.39 5.89 -13.50
N VAL A 48 -9.39 6.33 -14.75
CA VAL A 48 -8.61 5.75 -15.87
C VAL A 48 -7.10 5.82 -15.60
N ASP A 49 -6.67 6.76 -14.76
CA ASP A 49 -5.26 7.00 -14.41
C ASP A 49 -4.81 6.26 -13.14
N THR A 50 -5.32 5.07 -12.88
CA THR A 50 -4.85 4.26 -11.75
C THR A 50 -3.60 3.46 -12.13
N LEU A 51 -2.65 3.35 -11.18
CA LEU A 51 -1.42 2.58 -11.36
C LEU A 51 -1.67 1.11 -11.69
N ILE A 52 -2.71 0.54 -11.07
CA ILE A 52 -3.15 -0.85 -11.30
C ILE A 52 -4.48 -0.77 -12.03
N SER A 53 -4.58 -1.41 -13.19
CA SER A 53 -5.82 -1.41 -13.94
C SER A 53 -6.97 -2.01 -13.13
N PRO A 54 -8.17 -1.43 -13.19
CA PRO A 54 -9.34 -1.93 -12.47
C PRO A 54 -9.64 -3.41 -12.75
N ALA A 55 -9.42 -3.86 -13.98
CA ALA A 55 -9.57 -5.26 -14.36
C ALA A 55 -8.63 -6.19 -13.56
N LYS A 56 -7.38 -5.77 -13.31
CA LYS A 56 -6.46 -6.54 -12.45
C LYS A 56 -6.94 -6.57 -11.01
N ILE A 57 -7.45 -5.45 -10.50
CA ILE A 57 -8.00 -5.38 -9.13
C ILE A 57 -9.22 -6.31 -8.99
N LYS A 58 -10.13 -6.28 -9.96
CA LYS A 58 -11.35 -7.12 -9.98
C LYS A 58 -11.01 -8.63 -9.98
N ASN A 59 -9.93 -9.01 -10.67
CA ASN A 59 -9.48 -10.40 -10.74
C ASN A 59 -8.58 -10.82 -9.58
N THR A 60 -8.29 -9.93 -8.62
CA THR A 60 -7.50 -10.26 -7.44
C THR A 60 -8.30 -11.10 -6.48
N VAL A 61 -7.79 -12.28 -6.14
CA VAL A 61 -8.45 -13.19 -5.19
C VAL A 61 -8.32 -12.63 -3.78
N TYR A 62 -9.43 -12.52 -3.08
CA TYR A 62 -9.44 -12.17 -1.66
C TYR A 62 -8.95 -13.35 -0.82
N ILE A 63 -8.06 -13.09 0.13
CA ILE A 63 -7.55 -14.07 1.08
C ILE A 63 -7.95 -13.64 2.48
N ASP A 64 -8.61 -14.53 3.23
CA ASP A 64 -8.96 -14.28 4.61
C ASP A 64 -7.72 -14.28 5.51
N PRO A 65 -7.59 -13.30 6.42
CA PRO A 65 -6.50 -13.30 7.38
C PRO A 65 -6.68 -14.42 8.42
N LEU A 66 -5.57 -15.00 8.88
CA LEU A 66 -5.56 -15.96 10.01
C LEU A 66 -6.04 -15.30 11.31
N GLN A 67 -5.79 -14.00 11.45
CA GLN A 67 -6.20 -13.21 12.61
C GLN A 67 -6.42 -11.75 12.17
N SER A 68 -7.47 -11.13 12.72
CA SER A 68 -7.77 -9.71 12.55
C SER A 68 -8.11 -9.09 13.89
N LYS A 69 -7.38 -8.02 14.29
CA LYS A 69 -7.62 -7.30 15.54
C LYS A 69 -7.10 -5.86 15.46
N GLY A 70 -7.95 -4.88 15.81
CA GLY A 70 -7.55 -3.48 15.96
C GLY A 70 -6.93 -2.83 14.72
N GLY A 71 -7.33 -3.26 13.52
CA GLY A 71 -6.76 -2.81 12.26
C GLY A 71 -5.62 -3.68 11.72
N LEU A 72 -5.00 -4.52 12.55
CA LEU A 72 -3.98 -5.50 12.14
C LEU A 72 -4.66 -6.75 11.56
N ARG A 73 -4.22 -7.17 10.38
CA ARG A 73 -4.60 -8.42 9.73
C ARG A 73 -3.34 -9.23 9.49
N MET A 74 -3.30 -10.44 10.02
CA MET A 74 -2.19 -11.38 9.87
C MET A 74 -2.61 -12.50 8.91
N PHE A 75 -1.89 -12.67 7.81
CA PHE A 75 -2.12 -13.71 6.80
C PHE A 75 -1.20 -14.91 7.01
N LYS A 76 0.01 -14.68 7.53
CA LYS A 76 0.95 -15.73 7.91
C LYS A 76 1.55 -15.43 9.27
N ARG A 77 1.80 -16.48 10.04
CA ARG A 77 2.53 -16.37 11.31
C ARG A 77 4.00 -16.06 11.03
N PRO A 78 4.67 -15.29 11.92
CA PRO A 78 6.11 -15.10 11.85
C PRO A 78 6.86 -16.43 11.86
N ASP A 79 7.91 -16.53 11.07
CA ASP A 79 8.83 -17.65 11.01
C ASP A 79 10.25 -17.11 11.21
N LYS A 80 11.00 -17.69 12.17
CA LYS A 80 12.34 -17.22 12.59
C LYS A 80 13.40 -17.27 11.49
N ASP A 81 13.19 -18.12 10.48
CA ASP A 81 14.14 -18.30 9.38
C ASP A 81 13.80 -17.41 8.17
N ARG A 82 12.90 -16.45 8.34
CA ARG A 82 12.44 -15.54 7.29
C ARG A 82 12.93 -14.12 7.49
N LEU A 83 13.13 -13.43 6.37
CA LEU A 83 13.48 -12.01 6.32
C LEU A 83 12.23 -11.20 5.98
N TYR A 84 11.96 -10.18 6.78
CA TYR A 84 10.77 -9.36 6.62
C TYR A 84 11.13 -7.89 6.39
N VAL A 85 10.32 -7.23 5.57
CA VAL A 85 10.37 -5.78 5.34
C VAL A 85 8.98 -5.21 5.60
N CYS A 86 8.93 -4.09 6.30
CA CYS A 86 7.73 -3.34 6.59
C CYS A 86 7.79 -1.98 5.91
N THR A 87 6.74 -1.62 5.17
CA THR A 87 6.55 -0.26 4.64
C THR A 87 5.46 0.44 5.41
N VAL A 88 5.69 1.70 5.80
CA VAL A 88 4.82 2.47 6.69
C VAL A 88 4.42 3.78 6.06
N ASP A 89 3.12 4.05 6.00
CA ASP A 89 2.50 5.32 5.62
C ASP A 89 1.69 5.88 6.80
N VAL A 90 1.83 7.16 7.09
CA VAL A 90 1.35 7.78 8.33
C VAL A 90 0.28 8.84 8.06
N ALA A 91 -0.84 8.74 8.76
CA ALA A 91 -1.89 9.74 8.77
C ALA A 91 -2.07 10.40 10.14
N ARG A 92 -2.88 11.48 10.19
CA ARG A 92 -3.08 12.29 11.40
C ARG A 92 -4.05 11.69 12.42
N GLY A 93 -4.69 10.57 12.13
CA GLY A 93 -5.66 9.93 13.04
C GLY A 93 -6.88 10.81 13.30
N THR A 94 -7.39 11.47 12.26
CA THR A 94 -8.54 12.38 12.32
C THR A 94 -9.78 11.81 11.62
N ASN A 95 -9.86 10.51 11.46
CA ASN A 95 -10.92 9.77 10.75
C ASN A 95 -11.03 10.07 9.25
N LYS A 96 -10.04 10.76 8.67
CA LYS A 96 -9.99 11.05 7.22
C LYS A 96 -9.09 10.06 6.50
N ASP A 97 -7.79 10.20 6.71
CA ASP A 97 -6.78 9.35 6.11
C ASP A 97 -6.36 8.23 7.07
N TYR A 98 -5.85 7.14 6.53
CA TYR A 98 -5.44 5.97 7.31
C TYR A 98 -3.93 5.95 7.53
N SER A 99 -3.52 5.73 8.79
CA SER A 99 -2.18 5.18 9.05
C SER A 99 -2.18 3.72 8.68
N ALA A 100 -1.19 3.29 7.91
CA ALA A 100 -1.10 1.94 7.39
C ALA A 100 0.34 1.43 7.39
N PHE A 101 0.49 0.11 7.48
CA PHE A 101 1.73 -0.57 7.14
C PHE A 101 1.46 -1.94 6.52
N ILE A 102 2.43 -2.42 5.76
CA ILE A 102 2.41 -3.75 5.15
C ILE A 102 3.72 -4.43 5.47
N ILE A 103 3.66 -5.68 5.93
CA ILE A 103 4.84 -6.52 6.14
C ILE A 103 4.92 -7.56 5.02
N PHE A 104 6.07 -7.62 4.38
CA PHE A 104 6.40 -8.58 3.33
C PHE A 104 7.43 -9.58 3.82
N ASP A 105 7.22 -10.86 3.52
CA ASP A 105 8.29 -11.84 3.48
C ASP A 105 9.07 -11.61 2.19
N VAL A 106 10.37 -11.34 2.33
CA VAL A 106 11.30 -11.10 1.22
C VAL A 106 12.44 -12.11 1.22
N THR A 107 12.21 -13.25 1.84
CA THR A 107 13.22 -14.29 1.96
C THR A 107 13.59 -14.85 0.59
N LYS A 108 14.89 -14.88 0.32
CA LYS A 108 15.41 -15.50 -0.90
C LYS A 108 15.34 -17.01 -0.77
N ILE A 109 14.65 -17.66 -1.71
CA ILE A 109 14.55 -19.12 -1.81
C ILE A 109 15.19 -19.54 -3.14
N GLY A 110 16.35 -20.20 -3.08
CA GLY A 110 17.18 -20.45 -4.26
C GLY A 110 17.64 -19.13 -4.88
N ASP A 111 17.43 -18.95 -6.18
CA ASP A 111 17.80 -17.72 -6.90
C ASP A 111 16.67 -16.67 -6.99
N LYS A 112 15.52 -16.93 -6.40
CA LYS A 112 14.36 -16.05 -6.47
C LYS A 112 14.02 -15.44 -5.11
N ILE A 113 13.67 -14.15 -5.11
CA ILE A 113 13.03 -13.50 -3.97
C ILE A 113 11.54 -13.60 -4.19
N ASN A 114 10.84 -14.14 -3.20
CA ASN A 114 9.39 -14.17 -3.19
C ASN A 114 8.87 -13.00 -2.34
N TYR A 115 8.14 -12.09 -2.95
CA TYR A 115 7.52 -10.98 -2.23
C TYR A 115 6.10 -11.40 -1.82
N GLU A 116 5.93 -11.73 -0.56
CA GLU A 116 4.64 -12.17 -0.05
C GLU A 116 4.16 -11.28 1.08
N VAL A 117 2.93 -10.78 0.98
CA VAL A 117 2.30 -10.01 2.07
C VAL A 117 1.92 -10.97 3.19
N VAL A 118 2.49 -10.78 4.38
CA VAL A 118 2.25 -11.62 5.56
C VAL A 118 1.40 -10.93 6.62
N ALA A 119 1.43 -9.61 6.68
CA ALA A 119 0.56 -8.84 7.57
C ALA A 119 0.27 -7.44 6.98
N THR A 120 -0.88 -6.90 7.32
CA THR A 120 -1.26 -5.52 7.00
C THR A 120 -1.89 -4.86 8.21
N TYR A 121 -1.71 -3.56 8.32
CA TYR A 121 -2.40 -2.73 9.31
C TYR A 121 -3.03 -1.53 8.61
N LYS A 122 -4.25 -1.18 9.02
CA LYS A 122 -4.95 0.00 8.52
C LYS A 122 -5.89 0.54 9.58
N ASN A 123 -5.70 1.80 10.00
CA ASN A 123 -6.55 2.46 10.99
C ASN A 123 -6.51 3.98 10.80
N ASN A 124 -7.68 4.65 10.83
CA ASN A 124 -7.79 6.10 10.67
C ASN A 124 -8.04 6.84 11.99
N GLU A 125 -8.15 6.13 13.11
CA GLU A 125 -8.38 6.69 14.44
C GLU A 125 -7.11 6.66 15.31
N VAL A 126 -6.12 5.83 14.92
CA VAL A 126 -4.87 5.70 15.67
C VAL A 126 -4.13 7.03 15.75
N LYS A 127 -3.80 7.44 16.97
CA LYS A 127 -3.07 8.68 17.19
C LYS A 127 -1.59 8.52 16.81
N PRO A 128 -0.96 9.55 16.21
CA PRO A 128 0.42 9.47 15.75
C PRO A 128 1.42 9.03 16.84
N PHE A 129 1.25 9.44 18.08
CA PHE A 129 2.15 9.07 19.17
C PHE A 129 2.02 7.60 19.65
N VAL A 130 0.91 6.92 19.31
CA VAL A 130 0.69 5.49 19.62
C VAL A 130 1.20 4.61 18.48
N PHE A 131 1.12 5.11 17.26
CA PHE A 131 1.39 4.33 16.05
C PHE A 131 2.82 3.74 15.98
N PRO A 132 3.91 4.43 16.37
CA PRO A 132 5.26 3.85 16.41
C PRO A 132 5.35 2.58 17.23
N ASN A 133 4.64 2.54 18.39
CA ASN A 133 4.63 1.36 19.26
C ASN A 133 3.95 0.17 18.58
N ILE A 134 2.85 0.39 17.83
CA ILE A 134 2.15 -0.66 17.10
C ILE A 134 3.06 -1.22 16.00
N VAL A 135 3.71 -0.33 15.23
CA VAL A 135 4.68 -0.74 14.19
C VAL A 135 5.82 -1.54 14.81
N ALA A 136 6.49 -0.99 15.84
CA ALA A 136 7.64 -1.63 16.47
C ALA A 136 7.29 -3.00 17.07
N GLN A 137 6.18 -3.11 17.80
CA GLN A 137 5.75 -4.40 18.39
C GLN A 137 5.42 -5.43 17.31
N THR A 138 4.71 -5.03 16.25
CA THR A 138 4.39 -5.94 15.16
C THR A 138 5.65 -6.38 14.42
N CYS A 139 6.53 -5.43 14.08
CA CYS A 139 7.78 -5.74 13.39
C CYS A 139 8.77 -6.58 14.24
N LYS A 140 8.81 -6.37 15.57
CA LYS A 140 9.57 -7.26 16.47
C LYS A 140 9.08 -8.71 16.41
N ALA A 141 7.76 -8.92 16.34
CA ALA A 141 7.19 -10.25 16.18
C ALA A 141 7.58 -10.91 14.83
N TYR A 142 7.81 -10.10 13.79
CA TYR A 142 8.29 -10.55 12.48
C TYR A 142 9.83 -10.39 12.36
N ASN A 143 10.57 -10.99 13.27
CA ASN A 143 12.05 -11.06 13.30
C ASN A 143 12.74 -9.71 13.19
N GLU A 144 12.22 -8.69 13.89
CA GLU A 144 12.73 -7.32 13.80
C GLU A 144 12.78 -6.84 12.34
N ALA A 145 11.64 -6.96 11.63
CA ALA A 145 11.51 -6.59 10.22
C ALA A 145 12.17 -5.25 9.90
N HIS A 146 12.81 -5.15 8.75
CA HIS A 146 13.38 -3.88 8.28
C HIS A 146 12.27 -2.89 7.94
N VAL A 147 12.25 -1.72 8.59
CA VAL A 147 11.14 -0.76 8.47
C VAL A 147 11.53 0.42 7.59
N LEU A 148 10.76 0.64 6.54
CA LEU A 148 10.83 1.83 5.69
C LEU A 148 9.62 2.72 5.93
N VAL A 149 9.83 3.91 6.50
CA VAL A 149 8.78 4.88 6.76
C VAL A 149 8.73 5.91 5.63
N GLU A 150 7.53 6.22 5.12
CA GLU A 150 7.33 7.41 4.28
C GLU A 150 7.39 8.66 5.17
N VAL A 151 8.47 9.47 5.01
CA VAL A 151 8.74 10.62 5.91
C VAL A 151 8.15 11.94 5.43
N ASN A 152 7.08 11.88 4.65
CA ASN A 152 6.28 13.04 4.35
C ASN A 152 5.42 13.41 5.58
N ASP A 153 5.21 14.71 5.82
CA ASP A 153 4.40 15.22 6.94
C ASP A 153 4.80 14.60 8.30
N LEU A 154 3.94 13.81 8.92
CA LEU A 154 4.16 13.20 10.25
C LEU A 154 5.12 12.00 10.24
N GLY A 155 5.42 11.42 9.09
CA GLY A 155 6.24 10.21 9.01
C GLY A 155 7.65 10.39 9.57
N GLN A 156 8.22 11.60 9.49
CA GLN A 156 9.51 11.90 10.09
C GLN A 156 9.46 11.73 11.62
N ALA A 157 8.45 12.30 12.30
CA ALA A 157 8.30 12.15 13.74
C ALA A 157 8.11 10.68 14.17
N ILE A 158 7.41 9.89 13.35
CA ILE A 158 7.23 8.46 13.62
C ILE A 158 8.55 7.70 13.50
N SER A 159 9.33 7.95 12.44
CA SER A 159 10.62 7.29 12.27
C SER A 159 11.64 7.70 13.34
N GLU A 160 11.64 8.96 13.75
CA GLU A 160 12.45 9.48 14.86
C GLU A 160 12.05 8.84 16.20
N ALA A 161 10.75 8.75 16.51
CA ALA A 161 10.26 8.07 17.72
C ALA A 161 10.65 6.58 17.72
N MET A 162 10.52 5.89 16.61
CA MET A 162 10.96 4.50 16.50
C MET A 162 12.46 4.34 16.72
N HIS A 163 13.27 5.25 16.18
CA HIS A 163 14.74 5.16 16.27
C HIS A 163 15.28 5.60 17.64
N TYR A 164 14.87 6.78 18.12
CA TYR A 164 15.47 7.38 19.31
C TYR A 164 14.75 7.02 20.62
N GLU A 165 13.41 6.85 20.59
CA GLU A 165 12.64 6.57 21.81
C GLU A 165 12.42 5.06 22.02
N LEU A 166 12.13 4.32 20.94
CA LEU A 166 11.89 2.87 21.00
C LEU A 166 13.12 2.03 20.71
N GLU A 167 14.24 2.68 20.33
CA GLU A 167 15.52 2.04 19.97
C GLU A 167 15.33 0.86 19.00
N TYR A 168 14.42 1.04 18.02
CA TYR A 168 14.15 0.00 17.04
C TYR A 168 15.34 -0.17 16.08
N PRO A 169 15.95 -1.38 15.98
CA PRO A 169 17.27 -1.53 15.36
C PRO A 169 17.27 -1.40 13.83
N ASN A 170 16.20 -1.79 13.16
CA ASN A 170 16.18 -2.02 11.71
C ASN A 170 15.35 -0.97 10.96
N ILE A 171 15.61 0.32 11.19
CA ILE A 171 15.00 1.40 10.40
C ILE A 171 15.86 1.67 9.17
N LEU A 172 15.24 1.59 7.99
CA LEU A 172 15.89 1.89 6.72
C LEU A 172 16.04 3.40 6.54
N MET A 173 17.20 3.81 6.07
CA MET A 173 17.51 5.20 5.77
C MET A 173 17.74 5.42 4.30
N THR A 174 17.42 6.61 3.81
CA THR A 174 17.76 7.05 2.48
C THR A 174 18.68 8.25 2.52
N THR A 175 19.61 8.35 1.55
CA THR A 175 20.43 9.54 1.36
C THR A 175 19.67 10.52 0.48
N GLN A 176 19.95 11.82 0.61
CA GLN A 176 19.34 12.86 -0.24
C GLN A 176 19.57 12.65 -1.74
N LYS A 177 20.55 11.82 -2.14
CA LYS A 177 20.84 11.48 -3.54
C LYS A 177 20.06 10.26 -4.04
N GLY A 178 19.09 9.76 -3.30
CA GLY A 178 18.19 8.67 -3.75
C GLY A 178 18.86 7.31 -3.96
N ARG A 179 20.03 7.08 -3.38
CA ARG A 179 20.63 5.74 -3.37
C ARG A 179 19.91 4.85 -2.39
N ALA A 180 19.86 3.55 -2.70
CA ALA A 180 19.17 2.52 -1.92
C ALA A 180 19.43 2.64 -0.42
N GLY A 181 18.41 2.36 0.37
CA GLY A 181 18.42 2.49 1.82
C GLY A 181 19.61 1.75 2.45
N GLN A 182 20.24 2.40 3.42
CA GLN A 182 21.27 1.79 4.25
C GLN A 182 20.65 1.39 5.59
N ILE A 183 20.99 0.20 6.05
CA ILE A 183 20.67 -0.22 7.42
C ILE A 183 21.65 0.51 8.34
N LEU A 184 21.17 1.32 9.25
CA LEU A 184 22.02 1.93 10.26
C LEU A 184 22.26 0.96 11.41
N GLY A 185 23.50 0.48 11.51
CA GLY A 185 24.06 0.21 12.82
C GLY A 185 24.29 1.54 13.57
N ALA A 186 24.19 1.57 14.88
CA ALA A 186 24.09 2.69 15.79
C ALA A 186 25.11 3.86 15.67
N MET A 187 25.83 4.06 14.58
CA MET A 187 26.98 4.96 14.54
C MET A 187 27.10 5.95 13.41
N PHE A 188 26.09 6.15 12.52
CA PHE A 188 26.24 7.10 11.42
C PHE A 188 25.06 8.07 11.27
N SER A 189 25.11 9.18 12.02
CA SER A 189 24.41 10.42 11.65
C SER A 189 25.27 11.21 10.67
N GLY A 190 25.39 10.74 9.43
CA GLY A 190 26.03 11.50 8.35
C GLY A 190 25.10 12.64 7.88
N ARG A 191 25.63 13.85 7.66
CA ARG A 191 24.88 14.96 7.05
C ARG A 191 24.24 14.49 5.74
N GLY A 192 22.89 14.56 5.66
CA GLY A 192 22.13 14.25 4.45
C GLY A 192 21.47 12.88 4.40
N THR A 193 21.42 12.14 5.49
CA THR A 193 20.60 10.92 5.63
C THR A 193 19.27 11.23 6.30
N SER A 194 18.19 10.60 5.83
CA SER A 194 16.84 10.68 6.40
C SER A 194 16.43 9.31 6.90
N LEU A 195 15.86 9.24 8.10
CA LEU A 195 15.23 8.02 8.64
C LEU A 195 13.96 7.74 7.83
N GLY A 196 14.04 6.86 6.84
CA GLY A 196 12.94 6.56 5.93
C GLY A 196 13.09 7.19 4.55
N ILE A 197 12.02 7.27 3.78
CA ILE A 197 11.99 7.75 2.40
C ILE A 197 11.03 8.92 2.22
N ARG A 198 11.49 10.00 1.60
CA ARG A 198 10.62 11.09 1.16
C ARG A 198 10.04 10.77 -0.23
N MET A 199 8.75 10.50 -0.28
CA MET A 199 8.05 10.19 -1.53
C MET A 199 7.68 11.47 -2.29
N THR A 200 8.40 11.75 -3.37
CA THR A 200 8.08 12.80 -4.34
C THR A 200 7.31 12.23 -5.54
N LYS A 201 6.64 13.09 -6.32
CA LYS A 201 5.97 12.66 -7.56
C LYS A 201 6.94 11.90 -8.50
N GLN A 202 8.20 12.34 -8.57
CA GLN A 202 9.21 11.69 -9.39
C GLN A 202 9.60 10.31 -8.86
N ILE A 203 9.80 10.17 -7.54
CA ILE A 203 10.11 8.86 -6.91
C ILE A 203 8.94 7.90 -7.07
N LYS A 204 7.70 8.36 -6.87
CA LYS A 204 6.49 7.54 -7.12
C LYS A 204 6.44 7.05 -8.57
N LYS A 205 6.67 7.94 -9.54
CA LYS A 205 6.65 7.59 -10.97
C LYS A 205 7.72 6.56 -11.33
N VAL A 206 8.96 6.74 -10.87
CA VAL A 206 10.08 5.81 -11.16
C VAL A 206 9.90 4.49 -10.41
N GLY A 207 9.51 4.52 -9.13
CA GLY A 207 9.32 3.31 -8.33
C GLY A 207 8.16 2.43 -8.78
N CYS A 208 7.16 3.01 -9.46
CA CYS A 208 6.00 2.29 -9.96
C CYS A 208 6.16 1.82 -11.43
N ALA A 209 7.18 2.32 -12.14
CA ALA A 209 7.44 1.97 -13.55
C ALA A 209 8.41 0.78 -13.71
N ASN A 210 9.06 0.34 -12.63
CA ASN A 210 9.96 -0.81 -12.55
C ASN A 210 9.29 -1.99 -11.83
#